data_4fe51cb5f1a8a40342286cbef0205df6
#
_entry.id   4fe51cb5f1a8a40342286cbef0205df6
#
_cell.length_a   1.000
_cell.length_b   1.000
_cell.length_c   1.000
_cell.angle_alpha   90.00
_cell.angle_beta   90.00
_cell.angle_gamma   90.00
#
_symmetry.space_group_name_H-M   'P 1'
#
loop_
_entity.id
_entity.type
_entity.pdbx_description
1 polymer ?
#
loop_
_entity_poly.entity_id
_entity_poly.type
_entity_poly.pdbx_seq_one_letter_code
_entity_poly.pdbx_strand_id
1 'polypeptide(L)'
;QYTGLLNERGGFVDDILVYKVADDHYFLCVNASNQDKDYEHIRAHNRFEASAENTGDQYAQLAIQGPLATAVLRKLTDADLASIKRYHFVDGTVSGASARIARTGYTGEDGWEIYITPDQAERLWQDILTAGREFAIQPCGLGARNTLRMEAAMPLYGHEIDATITPW
;
A
#
# COMPACT_ATOMS: atom_id res chain seq x y z
N GLN A 1 -6.20 -7.18 3.58
CA GLN A 1 -7.62 -6.79 3.51
C GLN A 1 -7.73 -5.27 3.50
N TYR A 2 -8.51 -4.70 2.55
CA TYR A 2 -8.92 -3.29 2.61
C TYR A 2 -10.10 -3.14 3.56
N THR A 3 -10.07 -2.13 4.44
CA THR A 3 -11.11 -1.90 5.45
C THR A 3 -11.13 -0.45 5.93
N GLY A 4 -12.24 -0.03 6.56
CA GLY A 4 -12.32 1.24 7.26
C GLY A 4 -11.85 1.15 8.71
N LEU A 5 -11.07 2.11 9.15
CA LEU A 5 -10.85 2.42 10.55
C LEU A 5 -11.95 3.41 10.96
N LEU A 6 -12.83 2.99 11.88
CA LEU A 6 -14.05 3.73 12.17
C LEU A 6 -14.03 4.36 13.57
N ASN A 7 -14.71 5.49 13.72
CA ASN A 7 -15.02 6.11 15.00
C ASN A 7 -16.28 5.48 15.64
N GLU A 8 -16.62 5.89 16.86
CA GLU A 8 -17.77 5.38 17.60
C GLU A 8 -19.13 5.61 16.92
N ARG A 9 -19.20 6.56 15.99
CA ARG A 9 -20.42 6.87 15.22
C ARG A 9 -20.47 6.12 13.88
N GLY A 10 -19.46 5.30 13.59
CA GLY A 10 -19.32 4.57 12.34
C GLY A 10 -18.72 5.38 11.19
N GLY A 11 -18.31 6.64 11.41
CA GLY A 11 -17.62 7.44 10.39
C GLY A 11 -16.15 7.01 10.23
N PHE A 12 -15.58 7.26 9.06
CA PHE A 12 -14.20 6.89 8.77
C PHE A 12 -13.20 7.76 9.55
N VAL A 13 -12.36 7.14 10.34
CA VAL A 13 -11.12 7.75 10.84
C VAL A 13 -10.08 7.71 9.73
N ASP A 14 -10.03 6.57 9.02
CA ASP A 14 -9.24 6.38 7.79
C ASP A 14 -9.72 5.14 7.04
N ASP A 15 -9.25 4.96 5.81
CA ASP A 15 -9.32 3.70 5.06
C ASP A 15 -7.91 3.11 4.96
N ILE A 16 -7.80 1.82 5.29
CA ILE A 16 -6.50 1.18 5.50
C ILE A 16 -6.40 -0.19 4.84
N LEU A 17 -5.17 -0.64 4.62
CA LEU A 17 -4.88 -2.02 4.29
C LEU A 17 -4.33 -2.76 5.52
N VAL A 18 -4.92 -3.90 5.85
CA VAL A 18 -4.46 -4.78 6.92
C VAL A 18 -3.81 -6.02 6.30
N TYR A 19 -2.55 -6.21 6.59
CA TYR A 19 -1.75 -7.37 6.19
C TYR A 19 -1.57 -8.30 7.39
N LYS A 20 -2.09 -9.52 7.30
CA LYS A 20 -1.86 -10.56 8.31
C LYS A 20 -0.51 -11.22 8.02
N VAL A 21 0.50 -10.92 8.83
CA VAL A 21 1.86 -11.47 8.70
C VAL A 21 1.95 -12.83 9.39
N ALA A 22 1.34 -12.95 10.58
CA ALA A 22 1.21 -14.18 11.35
C ALA A 22 -0.12 -14.15 12.12
N ASP A 23 -0.40 -15.18 12.90
CA ASP A 23 -1.66 -15.24 13.66
C ASP A 23 -1.79 -14.13 14.71
N ASP A 24 -0.67 -13.64 15.21
CA ASP A 24 -0.55 -12.60 16.23
C ASP A 24 0.19 -11.35 15.73
N HIS A 25 0.52 -11.27 14.43
CA HIS A 25 1.27 -10.16 13.85
C HIS A 25 0.58 -9.59 12.61
N TYR A 26 0.30 -8.29 12.66
CA TYR A 26 -0.32 -7.54 11.57
C TYR A 26 0.52 -6.32 11.20
N PHE A 27 0.55 -6.03 9.92
CA PHE A 27 1.12 -4.80 9.37
C PHE A 27 -0.02 -3.99 8.77
N LEU A 28 -0.15 -2.72 9.16
CA LEU A 28 -1.20 -1.82 8.69
C LEU A 28 -0.58 -0.75 7.80
N CYS A 29 -1.11 -0.61 6.59
CA CYS A 29 -0.78 0.51 5.72
C CYS A 29 -1.93 1.51 5.77
N VAL A 30 -1.64 2.69 6.29
CA VAL A 30 -2.56 3.81 6.48
C VAL A 30 -2.26 4.93 5.48
N ASN A 31 -3.13 5.91 5.32
CA ASN A 31 -2.82 7.08 4.53
C ASN A 31 -1.68 7.88 5.18
N ALA A 32 -0.66 8.25 4.40
CA ALA A 32 0.57 8.87 4.92
C ALA A 32 0.31 10.15 5.74
N SER A 33 -0.68 10.97 5.32
CA SER A 33 -1.08 12.18 6.05
C SER A 33 -1.80 11.91 7.37
N ASN A 34 -2.27 10.68 7.59
CA ASN A 34 -3.08 10.28 8.74
C ASN A 34 -2.32 9.39 9.72
N GLN A 35 -1.06 9.05 9.43
CA GLN A 35 -0.25 8.07 10.17
C GLN A 35 -0.30 8.25 11.69
N ASP A 36 -0.02 9.45 12.19
CA ASP A 36 -0.01 9.72 13.63
C ASP A 36 -1.43 9.67 14.23
N LYS A 37 -2.40 10.24 13.53
CA LYS A 37 -3.81 10.22 13.94
C LYS A 37 -4.33 8.78 14.06
N ASP A 38 -4.04 7.95 13.09
CA ASP A 38 -4.50 6.55 13.07
C ASP A 38 -3.81 5.72 14.14
N TYR A 39 -2.51 5.90 14.31
CA TYR A 39 -1.76 5.28 15.40
C TYR A 39 -2.35 5.63 16.77
N GLU A 40 -2.60 6.91 17.05
CA GLU A 40 -3.20 7.35 18.30
C GLU A 40 -4.61 6.80 18.48
N HIS A 41 -5.41 6.75 17.41
CA HIS A 41 -6.74 6.14 17.47
C HIS A 41 -6.68 4.65 17.83
N ILE A 42 -5.82 3.88 17.16
CA ILE A 42 -5.63 2.44 17.43
C ILE A 42 -5.15 2.23 18.87
N ARG A 43 -4.17 3.03 19.32
CA ARG A 43 -3.64 2.95 20.68
C ARG A 43 -4.70 3.25 21.74
N ALA A 44 -5.50 4.28 21.53
CA ALA A 44 -6.56 4.69 22.48
C ALA A 44 -7.69 3.64 22.60
N HIS A 45 -7.94 2.87 21.54
CA HIS A 45 -8.99 1.84 21.51
C HIS A 45 -8.47 0.42 21.76
N ASN A 46 -7.16 0.26 21.96
CA ASN A 46 -6.57 -1.02 22.30
C ASN A 46 -6.99 -1.42 23.73
N ARG A 47 -7.85 -2.43 23.82
CA ARG A 47 -8.35 -3.00 25.09
C ARG A 47 -7.81 -4.41 25.32
N PHE A 48 -6.84 -4.85 24.55
CA PHE A 48 -6.25 -6.17 24.56
C PHE A 48 -4.76 -6.09 24.93
N GLU A 49 -4.16 -7.21 25.26
CA GLU A 49 -2.71 -7.33 25.45
C GLU A 49 -1.97 -7.36 24.10
N ALA A 50 -2.20 -6.33 23.28
CA ALA A 50 -1.55 -6.16 21.99
C ALA A 50 -0.68 -4.89 22.00
N SER A 51 0.52 -4.96 21.42
CA SER A 51 1.34 -3.78 21.19
C SER A 51 1.00 -3.18 19.83
N ALA A 52 1.02 -1.86 19.74
CA ALA A 52 0.97 -1.14 18.48
C ALA A 52 2.18 -0.20 18.39
N GLU A 53 2.84 -0.19 17.25
CA GLU A 53 4.01 0.63 16.99
C GLU A 53 3.80 1.44 15.71
N ASN A 54 4.17 2.71 15.74
CA ASN A 54 4.24 3.54 14.55
C ASN A 54 5.61 3.35 13.90
N THR A 55 5.66 2.60 12.82
CA THR A 55 6.89 2.27 12.07
C THR A 55 6.96 2.94 10.71
N GLY A 56 6.11 3.94 10.44
CA GLY A 56 6.00 4.56 9.12
C GLY A 56 7.32 5.12 8.58
N ASP A 57 8.15 5.70 9.44
CA ASP A 57 9.47 6.23 9.06
C ASP A 57 10.48 5.13 8.68
N GLN A 58 10.18 3.87 8.97
CA GLN A 58 11.04 2.73 8.62
C GLN A 58 10.74 2.18 7.21
N TYR A 59 9.69 2.67 6.56
CA TYR A 59 9.25 2.16 5.26
C TYR A 59 9.15 3.27 4.21
N ALA A 60 9.58 2.93 3.00
CA ALA A 60 9.18 3.59 1.78
C ALA A 60 8.26 2.65 0.98
N GLN A 61 7.28 3.19 0.29
CA GLN A 61 6.37 2.43 -0.56
C GLN A 61 6.48 2.90 -2.00
N LEU A 62 6.77 1.97 -2.90
CA LEU A 62 6.75 2.19 -4.34
C LEU A 62 5.62 1.41 -4.99
N ALA A 63 4.88 2.04 -5.90
CA ALA A 63 3.76 1.41 -6.60
C ALA A 63 4.06 1.27 -8.09
N ILE A 64 3.95 0.04 -8.62
CA ILE A 64 4.03 -0.26 -10.06
C ILE A 64 2.63 -0.70 -10.48
N GLN A 65 1.97 0.08 -11.32
CA GLN A 65 0.55 -0.12 -11.63
C GLN A 65 0.33 -0.23 -13.14
N GLY A 66 -0.69 -0.98 -13.54
CA GLY A 66 -1.12 -1.10 -14.93
C GLY A 66 -0.97 -2.53 -15.48
N PRO A 67 -1.47 -2.77 -16.70
CA PRO A 67 -1.54 -4.13 -17.29
C PRO A 67 -0.18 -4.82 -17.42
N LEU A 68 0.90 -4.06 -17.52
CA LEU A 68 2.27 -4.57 -17.68
C LEU A 68 3.09 -4.52 -16.38
N ALA A 69 2.50 -4.10 -15.26
CA ALA A 69 3.18 -3.99 -13.96
C ALA A 69 3.87 -5.29 -13.53
N THR A 70 3.20 -6.43 -13.70
CA THR A 70 3.77 -7.74 -13.39
C THR A 70 4.95 -8.09 -14.29
N ALA A 71 4.92 -7.73 -15.56
CA ALA A 71 6.03 -7.96 -16.49
C ALA A 71 7.28 -7.15 -16.08
N VAL A 72 7.09 -5.91 -15.62
CA VAL A 72 8.17 -5.08 -15.10
C VAL A 72 8.75 -5.67 -13.82
N LEU A 73 7.91 -5.97 -12.83
CA LEU A 73 8.36 -6.44 -11.53
C LEU A 73 9.07 -7.80 -11.62
N ARG A 74 8.64 -8.69 -12.51
CA ARG A 74 9.27 -10.00 -12.75
C ARG A 74 10.75 -9.93 -13.11
N LYS A 75 11.22 -8.81 -13.64
CA LYS A 75 12.64 -8.59 -13.97
C LYS A 75 13.49 -8.24 -12.75
N LEU A 76 12.85 -7.90 -11.64
CA LEU A 76 13.49 -7.35 -10.44
C LEU A 76 13.39 -8.26 -9.22
N THR A 77 12.61 -9.35 -9.31
CA THR A 77 12.38 -10.29 -8.21
C THR A 77 12.32 -11.73 -8.69
N ASP A 78 12.77 -12.65 -7.84
CA ASP A 78 12.60 -14.09 -8.04
C ASP A 78 11.30 -14.64 -7.41
N ALA A 79 10.50 -13.78 -6.77
CA ALA A 79 9.22 -14.19 -6.20
C ALA A 79 8.27 -14.70 -7.28
N ASP A 80 7.55 -15.79 -7.00
CA ASP A 80 6.51 -16.29 -7.90
C ASP A 80 5.27 -15.37 -7.86
N LEU A 81 5.35 -14.28 -8.63
CA LEU A 81 4.28 -13.28 -8.72
C LEU A 81 2.96 -13.87 -9.20
N ALA A 82 2.97 -14.98 -9.95
CA ALA A 82 1.77 -15.61 -10.48
C ALA A 82 0.95 -16.28 -9.36
N SER A 83 1.59 -16.77 -8.31
CA SER A 83 0.94 -17.40 -7.16
C SER A 83 0.29 -16.38 -6.21
N ILE A 84 0.69 -15.10 -6.26
CA ILE A 84 0.20 -14.07 -5.35
C ILE A 84 -1.15 -13.57 -5.83
N LYS A 85 -2.20 -13.85 -5.06
CA LYS A 85 -3.56 -13.38 -5.37
C LYS A 85 -3.70 -11.88 -5.06
N ARG A 86 -4.67 -11.22 -5.68
CA ARG A 86 -5.02 -9.83 -5.34
C ARG A 86 -5.31 -9.70 -3.85
N TYR A 87 -4.81 -8.62 -3.22
CA TYR A 87 -4.82 -8.38 -1.77
C TYR A 87 -4.01 -9.40 -0.94
N HIS A 88 -3.11 -10.13 -1.56
CA HIS A 88 -2.11 -10.94 -0.86
C HIS A 88 -0.73 -10.35 -1.05
N PHE A 89 0.20 -10.81 -0.23
CA PHE A 89 1.60 -10.37 -0.26
C PHE A 89 2.54 -11.54 0.04
N VAL A 90 3.80 -11.32 -0.26
CA VAL A 90 4.92 -12.16 0.18
C VAL A 90 6.07 -11.26 0.64
N ASP A 91 6.87 -11.72 1.57
CA ASP A 91 8.15 -11.13 1.87
C ASP A 91 9.21 -11.79 1.00
N GLY A 92 10.10 -10.99 0.40
CA GLY A 92 11.10 -11.45 -0.55
C GLY A 92 12.14 -10.37 -0.85
N THR A 93 12.70 -10.40 -2.05
CA THR A 93 13.66 -9.39 -2.50
C THR A 93 13.21 -8.76 -3.80
N VAL A 94 13.48 -7.45 -3.96
CA VAL A 94 13.32 -6.73 -5.22
C VAL A 94 14.60 -5.94 -5.48
N SER A 95 15.24 -6.16 -6.62
CA SER A 95 16.57 -5.60 -6.94
C SER A 95 17.61 -5.87 -5.84
N GLY A 96 17.52 -7.04 -5.18
CA GLY A 96 18.41 -7.42 -4.08
C GLY A 96 18.13 -6.76 -2.72
N ALA A 97 17.14 -5.86 -2.62
CA ALA A 97 16.67 -5.31 -1.34
C ALA A 97 15.57 -6.18 -0.74
N SER A 98 15.61 -6.40 0.59
CA SER A 98 14.48 -7.03 1.30
C SER A 98 13.24 -6.19 1.14
N ALA A 99 12.13 -6.82 0.77
CA ALA A 99 10.90 -6.12 0.45
C ALA A 99 9.66 -6.96 0.82
N ARG A 100 8.59 -6.28 1.20
CA ARG A 100 7.24 -6.83 1.15
C ARG A 100 6.63 -6.50 -0.19
N ILE A 101 6.19 -7.51 -0.92
CA ILE A 101 5.65 -7.41 -2.28
C ILE A 101 4.16 -7.71 -2.19
N ALA A 102 3.32 -6.69 -2.30
CA ALA A 102 1.87 -6.80 -2.19
C ALA A 102 1.20 -6.62 -3.55
N ARG A 103 0.24 -7.49 -3.89
CA ARG A 103 -0.57 -7.34 -5.10
C ARG A 103 -1.77 -6.47 -4.81
N THR A 104 -1.49 -5.19 -4.62
CA THR A 104 -2.42 -4.12 -4.30
C THR A 104 -2.16 -2.90 -5.16
N GLY A 105 -3.07 -1.93 -5.16
CA GLY A 105 -2.91 -0.70 -5.92
C GLY A 105 -4.13 0.20 -5.83
N TYR A 106 -4.02 1.35 -6.49
CA TYR A 106 -5.01 2.44 -6.40
C TYR A 106 -5.33 3.01 -7.79
N THR A 107 -5.52 2.12 -8.79
CA THR A 107 -5.74 2.53 -10.18
C THR A 107 -6.84 1.74 -10.88
N GLY A 108 -7.42 0.72 -10.21
CA GLY A 108 -8.34 -0.22 -10.83
C GLY A 108 -7.68 -1.33 -11.67
N GLU A 109 -6.45 -1.09 -12.10
CA GLU A 109 -5.65 -2.07 -12.85
C GLU A 109 -4.92 -3.04 -11.92
N ASP A 110 -4.31 -4.07 -12.50
CA ASP A 110 -3.38 -4.93 -11.76
C ASP A 110 -2.13 -4.13 -11.38
N GLY A 111 -1.57 -4.44 -10.22
CA GLY A 111 -0.45 -3.67 -9.73
C GLY A 111 0.19 -4.26 -8.49
N TRP A 112 1.32 -3.66 -8.14
CA TRP A 112 2.16 -4.08 -7.03
C TRP A 112 2.56 -2.88 -6.20
N GLU A 113 2.50 -3.04 -4.89
CA GLU A 113 3.03 -2.10 -3.90
C GLU A 113 4.18 -2.77 -3.17
N ILE A 114 5.32 -2.10 -3.16
CA ILE A 114 6.58 -2.64 -2.66
C ILE A 114 7.00 -1.80 -1.46
N TYR A 115 7.06 -2.43 -0.29
CA TYR A 115 7.52 -1.82 0.96
C TYR A 115 8.96 -2.22 1.19
N ILE A 116 9.82 -1.23 1.34
CA ILE A 116 11.27 -1.37 1.54
C ILE A 116 11.75 -0.37 2.58
N THR A 117 13.01 -0.47 3.00
CA THR A 117 13.64 0.56 3.80
C THR A 117 13.88 1.83 2.98
N PRO A 118 13.76 3.04 3.59
CA PRO A 118 13.85 4.32 2.85
C PRO A 118 15.16 4.52 2.10
N ASP A 119 16.29 4.03 2.63
CA ASP A 119 17.61 4.11 2.01
C ASP A 119 17.71 3.39 0.66
N GLN A 120 16.82 2.44 0.38
CA GLN A 120 16.77 1.68 -0.88
C GLN A 120 15.81 2.29 -1.91
N ALA A 121 14.99 3.28 -1.51
CA ALA A 121 13.86 3.76 -2.33
C ALA A 121 14.31 4.39 -3.65
N GLU A 122 15.33 5.24 -3.63
CA GLU A 122 15.82 5.92 -4.84
C GLU A 122 16.40 4.89 -5.84
N ARG A 123 17.22 3.96 -5.34
CA ARG A 123 17.79 2.91 -6.20
C ARG A 123 16.69 2.06 -6.82
N LEU A 124 15.74 1.59 -6.03
CA LEU A 124 14.67 0.75 -6.53
C LEU A 124 13.78 1.51 -7.54
N TRP A 125 13.52 2.79 -7.33
CA TRP A 125 12.81 3.63 -8.30
C TRP A 125 13.52 3.65 -9.66
N GLN A 126 14.84 3.83 -9.67
CA GLN A 126 15.63 3.83 -10.91
C GLN A 126 15.64 2.45 -11.59
N ASP A 127 15.74 1.38 -10.80
CA ASP A 127 15.71 0.01 -11.30
C ASP A 127 14.36 -0.31 -11.93
N ILE A 128 13.25 0.09 -11.31
CA ILE A 128 11.89 -0.06 -11.85
C ILE A 128 11.75 0.67 -13.19
N LEU A 129 12.16 1.94 -13.27
CA LEU A 129 12.08 2.71 -14.49
C LEU A 129 12.95 2.10 -15.60
N THR A 130 14.12 1.57 -15.23
CA THR A 130 15.02 0.92 -16.18
C THR A 130 14.43 -0.40 -16.69
N ALA A 131 13.93 -1.24 -15.81
CA ALA A 131 13.30 -2.51 -16.18
C ALA A 131 12.03 -2.33 -17.01
N GLY A 132 11.31 -1.24 -16.77
CA GLY A 132 10.04 -0.92 -17.41
C GLY A 132 10.17 -0.19 -18.76
N ARG A 133 11.36 0.22 -19.20
CA ARG A 133 11.56 0.99 -20.44
C ARG A 133 10.94 0.33 -21.67
N GLU A 134 11.14 -0.96 -21.84
CA GLU A 134 10.57 -1.72 -22.96
C GLU A 134 9.05 -1.83 -22.92
N PHE A 135 8.45 -1.61 -21.74
CA PHE A 135 7.01 -1.60 -21.52
C PHE A 135 6.42 -0.19 -21.47
N ALA A 136 7.21 0.81 -21.87
CA ALA A 136 6.83 2.23 -21.88
C ALA A 136 6.34 2.74 -20.50
N ILE A 137 6.96 2.26 -19.41
CA ILE A 137 6.64 2.73 -18.06
C ILE A 137 6.84 4.25 -17.96
N GLN A 138 5.94 4.91 -17.23
CA GLN A 138 6.02 6.35 -16.99
C GLN A 138 6.01 6.64 -15.50
N PRO A 139 6.83 7.58 -15.01
CA PRO A 139 6.66 8.13 -13.68
C PRO A 139 5.36 8.93 -13.62
N CYS A 140 4.55 8.66 -12.59
CA CYS A 140 3.23 9.28 -12.41
C CYS A 140 3.22 10.18 -11.18
N GLY A 141 2.73 11.41 -11.36
CA GLY A 141 2.52 12.35 -10.25
C GLY A 141 1.15 12.19 -9.58
N LEU A 142 0.90 13.01 -8.56
CA LEU A 142 -0.34 12.99 -7.79
C LEU A 142 -1.59 13.25 -8.64
N GLY A 143 -1.48 14.05 -9.72
CA GLY A 143 -2.58 14.28 -10.66
C GLY A 143 -3.04 12.98 -11.33
N ALA A 144 -2.10 12.19 -11.86
CA ALA A 144 -2.39 10.89 -12.46
C ALA A 144 -2.97 9.92 -11.41
N ARG A 145 -2.38 9.85 -10.20
CA ARG A 145 -2.93 9.05 -9.10
C ARG A 145 -4.38 9.40 -8.81
N ASN A 146 -4.73 10.69 -8.76
CA ASN A 146 -6.09 11.14 -8.44
C ASN A 146 -7.08 10.82 -9.56
N THR A 147 -6.73 11.02 -10.83
CA THR A 147 -7.63 10.70 -11.95
C THR A 147 -7.86 9.19 -12.08
N LEU A 148 -6.82 8.39 -12.01
CA LEU A 148 -6.91 6.93 -12.13
C LEU A 148 -7.78 6.32 -11.01
N ARG A 149 -7.57 6.73 -9.75
CA ARG A 149 -8.38 6.22 -8.64
C ARG A 149 -9.86 6.61 -8.79
N MET A 150 -10.15 7.82 -9.27
CA MET A 150 -11.53 8.28 -9.48
C MET A 150 -12.22 7.50 -10.60
N GLU A 151 -11.55 7.26 -11.71
CA GLU A 151 -12.07 6.43 -12.79
C GLU A 151 -12.36 4.99 -12.33
N ALA A 152 -11.59 4.49 -11.36
CA ALA A 152 -11.79 3.19 -10.72
C ALA A 152 -12.81 3.20 -9.57
N ALA A 153 -13.45 4.34 -9.30
CA ALA A 153 -14.37 4.55 -8.18
C ALA A 153 -13.76 4.22 -6.79
N MET A 154 -12.47 4.48 -6.62
CA MET A 154 -11.78 4.32 -5.34
C MET A 154 -11.83 5.63 -4.55
N PRO A 155 -12.32 5.62 -3.29
CA PRO A 155 -12.43 6.83 -2.49
C PRO A 155 -11.06 7.32 -2.03
N LEU A 156 -10.99 8.61 -1.70
CA LEU A 156 -9.84 9.25 -1.05
C LEU A 156 -10.31 9.86 0.28
N TYR A 157 -9.63 9.51 1.36
CA TYR A 157 -9.91 10.11 2.66
C TYR A 157 -9.73 11.64 2.63
N GLY A 158 -10.71 12.34 3.22
CA GLY A 158 -10.78 13.79 3.18
C GLY A 158 -11.51 14.35 1.95
N HIS A 159 -11.97 13.49 1.03
CA HIS A 159 -12.78 13.83 -0.14
C HIS A 159 -14.12 13.10 -0.13
N GLU A 160 -14.16 11.84 -0.55
CA GLU A 160 -15.39 11.04 -0.59
C GLU A 160 -15.72 10.36 0.74
N ILE A 161 -14.72 10.19 1.61
CA ILE A 161 -14.88 9.61 2.96
C ILE A 161 -14.18 10.46 4.00
N ASP A 162 -14.83 10.60 5.16
CA ASP A 162 -14.35 11.35 6.31
C ASP A 162 -15.01 10.87 7.61
N ALA A 163 -14.73 11.55 8.73
CA ALA A 163 -15.25 11.20 10.05
C ALA A 163 -16.78 11.29 10.21
N THR A 164 -17.49 11.86 9.23
CA THR A 164 -18.96 12.02 9.22
C THR A 164 -19.65 11.03 8.28
N ILE A 165 -18.91 10.39 7.37
CA ILE A 165 -19.42 9.46 6.36
C ILE A 165 -19.22 8.04 6.87
N THR A 166 -20.28 7.23 6.81
CA THR A 166 -20.27 5.81 7.18
C THR A 166 -20.13 4.91 5.95
N PRO A 167 -19.69 3.65 6.11
CA PRO A 167 -19.58 2.70 5.00
C PRO A 167 -20.90 2.31 4.31
N TRP A 168 -22.05 2.66 4.89
CA TRP A 168 -23.43 2.35 4.41
C TRP A 168 -24.24 3.58 4.10
#